data_905a4c4818792c38f097c4f07608e833
#
_entry.id   905a4c4818792c38f097c4f07608e833
#
_cell.length_a   1.000
_cell.length_b   1.000
_cell.length_c   1.000
_cell.angle_alpha   90.00
_cell.angle_beta   90.00
_cell.angle_gamma   90.00
#
_symmetry.space_group_name_H-M   'P 1'
#
loop_
_entity.id
_entity.type
_entity.pdbx_description
1 polymer ?
#
loop_
_entity_poly.entity_id
_entity_poly.type
_entity_poly.pdbx_seq_one_letter_code
_entity_poly.pdbx_strand_id
1 'polypeptide(L)'
;NSYLNMNLREAHGWTYGARSSVGTNKYGVSKFKANSQVRNAVTDSAVVEFLKEIKRIRSEKVTDEALNNVKSGYVGKFVMQVEKPQTVARYALNIETEALPADFYENYIKNIQAVTADDVMRVMKKYVLENNLRIIITGKGSEVIPGLEKLKIPMFYYDKYGNPIDKPVTKKEIPDRK
;
A
#
# COMPACT_ATOMS: atom_id res chain seq x y z
N ASN A 1 -9.27 -9.94 2.81
CA ASN A 1 -8.47 -9.06 3.68
C ASN A 1 -7.00 -9.06 3.21
N SER A 2 -6.37 -7.88 3.13
CA SER A 2 -4.93 -7.78 2.79
C SER A 2 -4.07 -8.16 3.99
N TYR A 3 -2.83 -8.60 3.76
CA TYR A 3 -1.87 -8.89 4.83
C TYR A 3 -1.69 -7.70 5.78
N LEU A 4 -1.57 -6.49 5.25
CA LEU A 4 -1.49 -5.27 6.06
C LEU A 4 -2.71 -5.10 6.99
N ASN A 5 -3.91 -5.34 6.48
CA ASN A 5 -5.12 -5.21 7.30
C ASN A 5 -5.21 -6.31 8.36
N MET A 6 -4.87 -7.55 8.00
CA MET A 6 -4.82 -8.66 8.96
C MET A 6 -3.80 -8.42 10.07
N ASN A 7 -2.64 -7.86 9.74
CA ASN A 7 -1.60 -7.54 10.71
C ASN A 7 -2.01 -6.34 11.59
N LEU A 8 -2.17 -5.15 11.00
CA LEU A 8 -2.31 -3.91 11.76
C LEU A 8 -3.68 -3.74 12.42
N ARG A 9 -4.74 -4.25 11.81
CA ARG A 9 -6.10 -4.15 12.35
C ARG A 9 -6.46 -5.36 13.21
N GLU A 10 -6.44 -6.55 12.61
CA GLU A 10 -6.98 -7.74 13.28
C GLU A 10 -6.04 -8.27 14.37
N ALA A 11 -4.73 -8.35 14.09
CA ALA A 11 -3.77 -8.86 15.06
C ALA A 11 -3.37 -7.84 16.12
N HIS A 12 -3.19 -6.56 15.75
CA HIS A 12 -2.68 -5.53 16.65
C HIS A 12 -3.72 -4.52 17.13
N GLY A 13 -4.86 -4.36 16.47
CA GLY A 13 -5.87 -3.38 16.85
C GLY A 13 -5.39 -1.92 16.78
N TRP A 14 -4.38 -1.61 15.96
CA TRP A 14 -3.77 -0.28 15.91
C TRP A 14 -4.48 0.69 14.98
N THR A 15 -5.33 0.18 14.10
CA THR A 15 -6.01 0.94 13.06
C THR A 15 -7.41 0.42 12.79
N TYR A 16 -8.26 1.26 12.20
CA TYR A 16 -9.53 0.83 11.59
C TYR A 16 -9.35 0.20 10.20
N GLY A 17 -8.19 0.36 9.59
CA GLY A 17 -7.86 -0.29 8.32
C GLY A 17 -6.51 0.13 7.76
N ALA A 18 -5.85 -0.83 7.12
CA ALA A 18 -4.65 -0.63 6.33
C ALA A 18 -4.93 -1.03 4.88
N ARG A 19 -4.53 -0.20 3.94
CA ARG A 19 -4.83 -0.36 2.53
C ARG A 19 -3.60 -0.18 1.67
N SER A 20 -3.59 -0.86 0.53
CA SER A 20 -2.61 -0.64 -0.52
C SER A 20 -3.30 -0.40 -1.86
N SER A 21 -2.66 0.34 -2.73
CA SER A 21 -3.14 0.63 -4.08
C SER A 21 -1.97 0.82 -5.04
N VAL A 22 -2.23 0.50 -6.30
CA VAL A 22 -1.36 0.84 -7.42
C VAL A 22 -2.08 1.89 -8.24
N GLY A 23 -1.49 3.08 -8.33
CA GLY A 23 -1.98 4.12 -9.24
C GLY A 23 -1.26 3.99 -10.57
N THR A 24 -1.97 3.56 -11.60
CA THR A 24 -1.43 3.51 -12.97
C THR A 24 -1.41 4.92 -13.57
N ASN A 25 -0.28 5.27 -14.19
CA ASN A 25 -0.13 6.51 -14.92
C ASN A 25 0.37 6.21 -16.33
N LYS A 26 -0.43 6.54 -17.33
CA LYS A 26 -0.12 6.29 -18.75
C LYS A 26 1.09 7.09 -19.24
N TYR A 27 1.29 8.28 -18.70
CA TYR A 27 2.29 9.24 -19.19
C TYR A 27 3.45 9.46 -18.21
N GLY A 28 3.53 8.67 -17.15
CA GLY A 28 4.56 8.84 -16.13
C GLY A 28 4.74 7.62 -15.25
N VAL A 29 5.43 7.83 -14.12
CA VAL A 29 5.73 6.75 -13.17
C VAL A 29 4.48 6.35 -12.40
N SER A 30 4.12 5.08 -12.46
CA SER A 30 3.08 4.49 -11.62
C SER A 30 3.56 4.34 -10.18
N LYS A 31 2.65 4.56 -9.22
CA LYS A 31 3.00 4.57 -7.80
C LYS A 31 2.28 3.43 -7.05
N PHE A 32 3.05 2.61 -6.34
CA PHE A 32 2.51 1.78 -5.28
C PHE A 32 2.42 2.60 -3.99
N LYS A 33 1.29 2.57 -3.32
CA LYS A 33 1.06 3.20 -2.02
C LYS A 33 0.51 2.19 -1.05
N ALA A 34 1.00 2.22 0.19
CA ALA A 34 0.39 1.53 1.32
C ALA A 34 0.23 2.53 2.46
N ASN A 35 -0.95 2.58 3.07
CA ASN A 35 -1.26 3.58 4.08
C ASN A 35 -2.18 3.05 5.18
N SER A 36 -2.06 3.63 6.35
CA SER A 36 -2.93 3.41 7.50
C SER A 36 -2.94 4.65 8.39
N GLN A 37 -4.00 4.80 9.17
CA GLN A 37 -4.07 5.75 10.27
C GLN A 37 -3.92 4.98 11.57
N VAL A 38 -2.90 5.29 12.35
CA VAL A 38 -2.60 4.64 13.61
C VAL A 38 -2.48 5.68 14.74
N ARG A 39 -2.60 5.23 15.99
CA ARG A 39 -2.33 6.10 17.14
C ARG A 39 -0.85 6.51 17.17
N ASN A 40 -0.54 7.72 17.61
CA ASN A 40 0.85 8.22 17.68
C ASN A 40 1.77 7.27 18.46
N ALA A 41 1.30 6.69 19.55
CA ALA A 41 2.08 5.80 20.42
C ALA A 41 2.54 4.49 19.76
N VAL A 42 1.98 4.10 18.63
CA VAL A 42 2.31 2.86 17.91
C VAL A 42 2.81 3.11 16.48
N THR A 43 3.16 4.37 16.16
CA THR A 43 3.57 4.75 14.80
C THR A 43 4.86 4.05 14.37
N ASP A 44 5.86 3.98 15.24
CA ASP A 44 7.12 3.27 14.99
C ASP A 44 6.90 1.77 14.77
N SER A 45 6.12 1.15 15.63
CA SER A 45 5.75 -0.27 15.51
C SER A 45 4.98 -0.55 14.22
N ALA A 46 4.07 0.34 13.84
CA ALA A 46 3.33 0.24 12.59
C ALA A 46 4.26 0.32 11.37
N VAL A 47 5.26 1.20 11.38
CA VAL A 47 6.29 1.27 10.31
C VAL A 47 7.03 -0.06 10.19
N VAL A 48 7.46 -0.65 11.32
CA VAL A 48 8.13 -1.95 11.32
C VAL A 48 7.26 -3.04 10.70
N GLU A 49 5.99 -3.12 11.09
CA GLU A 49 5.08 -4.13 10.55
C GLU A 49 4.75 -3.89 9.07
N PHE A 50 4.64 -2.63 8.62
CA PHE A 50 4.52 -2.34 7.18
C PHE A 50 5.72 -2.88 6.38
N LEU A 51 6.94 -2.61 6.85
CA LEU A 51 8.16 -3.07 6.18
C LEU A 51 8.26 -4.60 6.20
N LYS A 52 7.85 -5.24 7.28
CA LYS A 52 7.82 -6.69 7.43
C LYS A 52 6.85 -7.34 6.45
N GLU A 53 5.63 -6.82 6.30
CA GLU A 53 4.65 -7.34 5.34
C GLU A 53 5.08 -7.11 3.88
N ILE A 54 5.73 -5.98 3.59
CA ILE A 54 6.31 -5.74 2.26
C ILE A 54 7.43 -6.76 1.98
N LYS A 55 8.30 -7.02 2.92
CA LYS A 55 9.36 -8.04 2.80
C LYS A 55 8.75 -9.43 2.63
N ARG A 56 7.74 -9.77 3.44
CA ARG A 56 7.06 -11.06 3.40
C ARG A 56 6.47 -11.36 2.03
N ILE A 57 5.66 -10.47 1.46
CA ILE A 57 5.02 -10.71 0.15
C ILE A 57 6.03 -10.79 -1.01
N ARG A 58 7.25 -10.26 -0.81
CA ARG A 58 8.35 -10.37 -1.79
C ARG A 58 9.14 -11.68 -1.65
N SER A 59 9.17 -12.29 -0.48
CA SER A 59 10.00 -13.47 -0.16
C SER A 59 9.21 -14.75 0.02
N GLU A 60 7.93 -14.65 0.35
CA GLU A 60 7.06 -15.79 0.63
C GLU A 60 5.94 -15.86 -0.42
N LYS A 61 5.58 -17.07 -0.83
CA LYS A 61 4.39 -17.27 -1.67
C LYS A 61 3.13 -17.04 -0.85
N VAL A 62 2.16 -16.37 -1.46
CA VAL A 62 0.81 -16.30 -0.88
C VAL A 62 0.20 -17.71 -0.86
N THR A 63 -0.63 -17.99 0.13
CA THR A 63 -1.34 -19.27 0.20
C THR A 63 -2.36 -19.39 -0.93
N ASP A 64 -2.62 -20.61 -1.39
CA ASP A 64 -3.63 -20.85 -2.43
C ASP A 64 -5.02 -20.37 -2.00
N GLU A 65 -5.36 -20.52 -0.72
CA GLU A 65 -6.61 -20.02 -0.15
C GLU A 65 -6.70 -18.50 -0.28
N ALA A 66 -5.66 -17.75 0.14
CA ALA A 66 -5.64 -16.29 0.06
C ALA A 66 -5.72 -15.82 -1.40
N LEU A 67 -4.99 -16.47 -2.31
CA LEU A 67 -5.01 -16.15 -3.74
C LEU A 67 -6.39 -16.42 -4.35
N ASN A 68 -6.99 -17.58 -4.06
CA ASN A 68 -8.32 -17.95 -4.58
C ASN A 68 -9.40 -17.00 -4.06
N ASN A 69 -9.36 -16.60 -2.79
CA ASN A 69 -10.28 -15.62 -2.23
C ASN A 69 -10.19 -14.25 -2.96
N VAL A 70 -8.98 -13.80 -3.28
CA VAL A 70 -8.76 -12.56 -4.04
C VAL A 70 -9.30 -12.70 -5.47
N LYS A 71 -8.98 -13.81 -6.16
CA LYS A 71 -9.48 -14.09 -7.53
C LYS A 71 -11.00 -14.10 -7.57
N SER A 72 -11.63 -14.79 -6.64
CA SER A 72 -13.10 -14.87 -6.56
C SER A 72 -13.72 -13.48 -6.36
N GLY A 73 -13.10 -12.64 -5.53
CA GLY A 73 -13.51 -11.26 -5.33
C GLY A 73 -13.42 -10.41 -6.62
N TYR A 74 -12.33 -10.56 -7.39
CA TYR A 74 -12.17 -9.86 -8.68
C TYR A 74 -13.20 -10.33 -9.71
N VAL A 75 -13.39 -11.65 -9.84
CA VAL A 75 -14.37 -12.24 -10.78
C VAL A 75 -15.79 -11.80 -10.42
N GLY A 76 -16.19 -11.93 -9.15
CA GLY A 76 -17.51 -11.50 -8.70
C GLY A 76 -17.78 -10.03 -8.96
N LYS A 77 -16.79 -9.16 -8.65
CA LYS A 77 -16.90 -7.73 -8.93
C LYS A 77 -17.03 -7.44 -10.43
N PHE A 78 -16.26 -8.14 -11.27
CA PHE A 78 -16.33 -7.97 -12.72
C PHE A 78 -17.71 -8.34 -13.26
N VAL A 79 -18.24 -9.52 -12.88
CA VAL A 79 -19.58 -9.97 -13.30
C VAL A 79 -20.65 -8.95 -12.92
N MET A 80 -20.64 -8.46 -11.67
CA MET A 80 -21.60 -7.43 -11.23
C MET A 80 -21.47 -6.10 -11.99
N GLN A 81 -20.26 -5.78 -12.45
CA GLN A 81 -20.01 -4.52 -13.16
C GLN A 81 -20.47 -4.53 -14.62
N VAL A 82 -20.34 -5.67 -15.32
CA VAL A 82 -20.74 -5.76 -16.73
C VAL A 82 -22.26 -5.74 -16.95
N GLU A 83 -23.05 -5.92 -15.92
CA GLU A 83 -24.50 -5.72 -15.97
C GLU A 83 -24.89 -4.26 -16.22
N LYS A 84 -23.99 -3.32 -16.00
CA LYS A 84 -24.25 -1.88 -16.15
C LYS A 84 -23.84 -1.40 -17.54
N PRO A 85 -24.76 -0.85 -18.36
CA PRO A 85 -24.42 -0.37 -19.71
C PRO A 85 -23.29 0.66 -19.73
N GLN A 86 -23.21 1.53 -18.72
CA GLN A 86 -22.13 2.52 -18.58
C GLN A 86 -20.75 1.87 -18.39
N THR A 87 -20.70 0.70 -17.76
CA THR A 87 -19.44 -0.04 -17.60
C THR A 87 -19.00 -0.64 -18.93
N VAL A 88 -19.92 -1.19 -19.70
CA VAL A 88 -19.63 -1.73 -21.04
C VAL A 88 -19.09 -0.63 -21.97
N ALA A 89 -19.77 0.54 -22.00
CA ALA A 89 -19.30 1.69 -22.76
C ALA A 89 -17.88 2.15 -22.32
N ARG A 90 -17.62 2.18 -21.02
CA ARG A 90 -16.29 2.52 -20.49
C ARG A 90 -15.24 1.49 -20.88
N TYR A 91 -15.57 0.20 -20.91
CA TYR A 91 -14.65 -0.85 -21.34
C TYR A 91 -14.27 -0.71 -22.81
N ALA A 92 -15.25 -0.43 -23.68
CA ALA A 92 -14.98 -0.13 -25.08
C ALA A 92 -14.04 1.09 -25.22
N LEU A 93 -14.33 2.17 -24.48
CA LEU A 93 -13.46 3.35 -24.47
C LEU A 93 -12.04 3.03 -23.98
N ASN A 94 -11.89 2.23 -22.92
CA ASN A 94 -10.58 1.87 -22.39
C ASN A 94 -9.74 1.04 -23.39
N ILE A 95 -10.37 0.18 -24.18
CA ILE A 95 -9.67 -0.56 -25.23
C ILE A 95 -8.94 0.42 -26.15
N GLU A 96 -9.62 1.45 -26.61
CA GLU A 96 -9.07 2.46 -27.50
C GLU A 96 -8.07 3.38 -26.79
N THR A 97 -8.45 3.95 -25.64
CA THR A 97 -7.63 4.97 -24.95
C THR A 97 -6.38 4.40 -24.30
N GLU A 98 -6.42 3.16 -23.84
CA GLU A 98 -5.28 2.48 -23.19
C GLU A 98 -4.55 1.52 -24.11
N ALA A 99 -4.93 1.47 -25.40
CA ALA A 99 -4.36 0.55 -26.40
C ALA A 99 -4.36 -0.91 -25.90
N LEU A 100 -5.49 -1.35 -25.32
CA LEU A 100 -5.65 -2.73 -24.87
C LEU A 100 -5.96 -3.65 -26.05
N PRO A 101 -5.65 -4.96 -25.98
CA PRO A 101 -6.15 -5.94 -26.93
C PRO A 101 -7.69 -5.87 -27.02
N ALA A 102 -8.24 -6.03 -28.22
CA ALA A 102 -9.69 -5.96 -28.43
C ALA A 102 -10.47 -6.98 -27.57
N ASP A 103 -9.86 -8.14 -27.32
CA ASP A 103 -10.42 -9.22 -26.49
C ASP A 103 -10.03 -9.15 -25.02
N PHE A 104 -9.50 -8.02 -24.55
CA PHE A 104 -8.99 -7.86 -23.17
C PHE A 104 -10.05 -8.18 -22.13
N TYR A 105 -11.24 -7.62 -22.26
CA TYR A 105 -12.34 -7.85 -21.30
C TYR A 105 -13.02 -9.21 -21.49
N GLU A 106 -13.00 -9.76 -22.67
CA GLU A 106 -13.45 -11.13 -22.95
C GLU A 106 -12.60 -12.16 -22.22
N ASN A 107 -11.28 -11.97 -22.23
CA ASN A 107 -10.32 -12.83 -21.55
C ASN A 107 -10.09 -12.47 -20.07
N TYR A 108 -10.75 -11.45 -19.54
CA TYR A 108 -10.45 -10.92 -18.20
C TYR A 108 -10.52 -11.98 -17.10
N ILE A 109 -11.63 -12.74 -17.04
CA ILE A 109 -11.82 -13.80 -16.03
C ILE A 109 -10.76 -14.88 -16.18
N LYS A 110 -10.51 -15.35 -17.39
CA LYS A 110 -9.48 -16.35 -17.71
C LYS A 110 -8.09 -15.89 -17.24
N ASN A 111 -7.75 -14.63 -17.51
CA ASN A 111 -6.46 -14.06 -17.13
C ASN A 111 -6.34 -13.93 -15.59
N ILE A 112 -7.39 -13.52 -14.89
CA ILE A 112 -7.39 -13.47 -13.42
C ILE A 112 -7.22 -14.87 -12.83
N GLN A 113 -7.91 -15.88 -13.38
CA GLN A 113 -7.81 -17.26 -12.90
C GLN A 113 -6.43 -17.88 -13.16
N ALA A 114 -5.74 -17.49 -14.21
CA ALA A 114 -4.42 -17.97 -14.56
C ALA A 114 -3.29 -17.46 -13.65
N VAL A 115 -3.50 -16.37 -12.89
CA VAL A 115 -2.47 -15.82 -11.98
C VAL A 115 -2.07 -16.84 -10.93
N THR A 116 -0.77 -17.03 -10.74
CA THR A 116 -0.20 -17.97 -9.77
C THR A 116 0.41 -17.24 -8.56
N ALA A 117 0.67 -17.96 -7.46
CA ALA A 117 1.40 -17.42 -6.31
C ALA A 117 2.84 -16.99 -6.69
N ASP A 118 3.45 -17.68 -7.66
CA ASP A 118 4.76 -17.29 -8.20
C ASP A 118 4.70 -15.97 -8.97
N ASP A 119 3.63 -15.73 -9.72
CA ASP A 119 3.44 -14.45 -10.41
C ASP A 119 3.31 -13.30 -9.43
N VAL A 120 2.54 -13.48 -8.34
CA VAL A 120 2.42 -12.48 -7.29
C VAL A 120 3.80 -12.15 -6.72
N MET A 121 4.56 -13.14 -6.30
CA MET A 121 5.91 -12.94 -5.72
C MET A 121 6.87 -12.30 -6.73
N ARG A 122 6.87 -12.75 -7.98
CA ARG A 122 7.69 -12.20 -9.07
C ARG A 122 7.40 -10.72 -9.30
N VAL A 123 6.12 -10.35 -9.38
CA VAL A 123 5.68 -8.97 -9.59
C VAL A 123 6.04 -8.10 -8.38
N MET A 124 5.83 -8.59 -7.16
CA MET A 124 6.21 -7.87 -5.95
C MET A 124 7.72 -7.64 -5.86
N LYS A 125 8.55 -8.63 -6.19
CA LYS A 125 10.01 -8.47 -6.26
C LYS A 125 10.42 -7.42 -7.28
N LYS A 126 9.77 -7.39 -8.45
CA LYS A 126 10.13 -6.52 -9.56
C LYS A 126 9.73 -5.06 -9.32
N TYR A 127 8.54 -4.80 -8.78
CA TYR A 127 7.93 -3.47 -8.77
C TYR A 127 7.86 -2.81 -7.40
N VAL A 128 7.85 -3.57 -6.30
CA VAL A 128 7.84 -3.01 -4.95
C VAL A 128 9.27 -3.08 -4.38
N LEU A 129 10.03 -2.03 -4.60
CA LEU A 129 11.46 -1.96 -4.26
C LEU A 129 11.63 -1.55 -2.79
N GLU A 130 11.93 -2.50 -1.90
CA GLU A 130 12.06 -2.24 -0.46
C GLU A 130 13.14 -1.21 -0.11
N ASN A 131 14.23 -1.16 -0.88
CA ASN A 131 15.31 -0.19 -0.68
C ASN A 131 15.02 1.20 -1.27
N ASN A 132 13.90 1.39 -1.95
CA ASN A 132 13.50 2.67 -2.56
C ASN A 132 12.12 3.15 -2.06
N LEU A 133 11.72 2.71 -0.89
CA LEU A 133 10.50 3.17 -0.25
C LEU A 133 10.66 4.59 0.30
N ARG A 134 9.59 5.36 0.24
CA ARG A 134 9.45 6.64 0.92
C ARG A 134 8.39 6.50 1.99
N ILE A 135 8.77 6.64 3.25
CA ILE A 135 7.88 6.56 4.39
C ILE A 135 7.49 7.98 4.75
N ILE A 136 6.21 8.31 4.62
CA ILE A 136 5.68 9.64 4.94
C ILE A 136 4.79 9.50 6.16
N ILE A 137 5.10 10.26 7.21
CA ILE A 137 4.37 10.22 8.48
C ILE A 137 3.88 11.63 8.79
N THR A 138 2.60 11.73 9.12
CA THR A 138 1.98 12.95 9.62
C THR A 138 1.46 12.65 11.02
N GLY A 139 1.89 13.44 12.00
CA GLY A 139 1.52 13.23 13.41
C GLY A 139 2.11 14.28 14.33
N LYS A 140 1.85 14.14 15.63
CA LYS A 140 2.42 15.02 16.64
C LYS A 140 3.89 14.67 16.87
N GLY A 141 4.80 15.50 16.37
CA GLY A 141 6.24 15.24 16.36
C GLY A 141 6.80 14.82 17.72
N SER A 142 6.40 15.51 18.82
CA SER A 142 6.85 15.17 20.18
C SER A 142 6.47 13.77 20.66
N GLU A 143 5.50 13.14 20.03
CA GLU A 143 5.03 11.78 20.39
C GLU A 143 5.61 10.72 19.45
N VAL A 144 5.77 11.04 18.15
CA VAL A 144 6.17 10.02 17.14
C VAL A 144 7.67 9.98 16.89
N ILE A 145 8.38 11.12 16.94
CA ILE A 145 9.81 11.20 16.61
C ILE A 145 10.66 10.27 17.49
N PRO A 146 10.52 10.26 18.84
CA PRO A 146 11.38 9.43 19.69
C PRO A 146 11.30 7.93 19.41
N GLY A 147 10.15 7.42 18.98
CA GLY A 147 9.97 6.03 18.55
C GLY A 147 10.62 5.76 17.20
N LEU A 148 10.39 6.65 16.23
CA LEU A 148 10.89 6.52 14.87
C LEU A 148 12.43 6.58 14.80
N GLU A 149 13.08 7.41 15.62
CA GLU A 149 14.54 7.50 15.67
C GLU A 149 15.22 6.17 16.06
N LYS A 150 14.55 5.35 16.88
CA LYS A 150 15.03 4.01 17.24
C LYS A 150 15.15 3.07 16.05
N LEU A 151 14.42 3.33 14.99
CA LEU A 151 14.46 2.53 13.76
C LEU A 151 15.74 2.77 12.93
N LYS A 152 16.50 3.82 13.24
CA LYS A 152 17.76 4.20 12.55
C LYS A 152 17.57 4.39 11.03
N ILE A 153 16.40 4.79 10.61
CA ILE A 153 16.09 5.18 9.22
C ILE A 153 16.35 6.70 9.09
N PRO A 154 17.02 7.17 8.05
CA PRO A 154 17.22 8.60 7.83
C PRO A 154 15.89 9.36 7.84
N MET A 155 15.80 10.43 8.62
CA MET A 155 14.59 11.23 8.80
C MET A 155 14.81 12.65 8.28
N PHE A 156 13.81 13.16 7.58
CA PHE A 156 13.75 14.53 7.09
C PHE A 156 12.45 15.17 7.58
N TYR A 157 12.52 16.42 7.98
CA TYR A 157 11.38 17.10 8.60
C TYR A 157 10.85 18.19 7.66
N TYR A 158 9.54 18.31 7.61
CA TYR A 158 8.84 19.26 6.75
C TYR A 158 7.70 19.91 7.50
N ASP A 159 7.42 21.17 7.20
CA ASP A 159 6.23 21.85 7.66
C ASP A 159 4.96 21.39 6.91
N LYS A 160 3.81 21.95 7.29
CA LYS A 160 2.52 21.62 6.64
C LYS A 160 2.41 22.03 5.17
N TYR A 161 3.33 22.83 4.68
CA TYR A 161 3.39 23.27 3.29
C TYR A 161 4.42 22.46 2.46
N GLY A 162 5.18 21.57 3.10
CA GLY A 162 6.21 20.78 2.45
C GLY A 162 7.58 21.47 2.38
N ASN A 163 7.78 22.58 3.10
CA ASN A 163 9.10 23.20 3.20
C ASN A 163 9.97 22.42 4.20
N PRO A 164 11.25 22.17 3.89
CA PRO A 164 12.17 21.54 4.83
C PRO A 164 12.34 22.43 6.09
N ILE A 165 12.36 21.79 7.25
CA ILE A 165 12.58 22.44 8.55
C ILE A 165 13.60 21.64 9.36
N ASP A 166 14.16 22.27 10.38
CA ASP A 166 14.96 21.58 11.38
C ASP A 166 14.11 20.59 12.19
N LYS A 167 14.79 19.65 12.84
CA LYS A 167 14.12 18.69 13.74
C LYS A 167 13.28 19.44 14.78
N PRO A 168 11.98 19.18 14.88
CA PRO A 168 11.14 19.81 15.91
C PRO A 168 11.61 19.45 17.32
N VAL A 169 11.73 20.43 18.20
CA VAL A 169 12.13 20.22 19.61
C VAL A 169 11.05 19.39 20.32
N THR A 170 11.44 18.28 20.90
CA THR A 170 10.55 17.46 21.74
C THR A 170 10.62 17.91 23.19
N LYS A 171 9.53 17.77 23.95
CA LYS A 171 9.47 18.21 25.37
C LYS A 171 10.59 17.64 26.27
N LYS A 172 11.26 16.55 25.89
CA LYS A 172 12.39 15.96 26.61
C LYS A 172 13.71 16.70 26.40
N GLU A 173 13.80 17.55 25.40
CA GLU A 173 15.03 18.27 25.03
C GLU A 173 15.04 19.73 25.54
N ILE A 174 13.95 20.16 26.20
CA ILE A 174 13.92 21.47 26.87
C ILE A 174 14.57 21.30 28.24
N PRO A 175 15.77 21.82 28.49
CA PRO A 175 16.36 21.80 29.83
C PRO A 175 15.45 22.60 30.76
N ASP A 176 15.17 22.07 31.96
CA ASP A 176 14.49 22.83 33.01
C ASP A 176 15.25 24.13 33.19
N ARG A 177 14.63 25.24 32.82
CA ARG A 177 15.14 26.57 33.16
C ARG A 177 15.12 26.66 34.68
N LYS A 178 16.31 26.57 35.31
CA LYS A 178 16.56 26.92 36.68
C LYS A 178 16.26 28.40 36.92
#